data_3c7e8405264d7415f1dd420e36484021
#
_entry.id   3c7e8405264d7415f1dd420e36484021
#
_cell.length_a   1.000
_cell.length_b   1.000
_cell.length_c   1.000
_cell.angle_alpha   90.00
_cell.angle_beta   90.00
_cell.angle_gamma   90.00
#
_symmetry.space_group_name_H-M   'P 1'
#
loop_
_entity.id
_entity.type
_entity.pdbx_description
1 polymer ?
#
loop_
_entity_poly.entity_id
_entity_poly.type
_entity_poly.pdbx_seq_one_letter_code
_entity_poly.pdbx_strand_id
1 'polypeptide(L)'
;EQSEVFFDAIGEEATFKDWSREFRVREPELVDNTLSEPLRECWGAIESAAEGIEDETKRNELMDGARRLRELHGGIKLFLDQEDEDSVYWIEKGGNEGTSLSLNAAPVNVASLLRPILFGPDKSCIATSATLGTGDDQLRYFRERVGAEHVPAVKIGSPFDYQKQMEIYVIKSMPDPRDDDYEKMLIHWIERVLIKTEGKAFVLFTSHRLLRSVAEEMEDFFDEHGWTLLAQGSGMPRQKMVETFREDINSVLFGTDSFWAGVDVPGEALSNVIVTRIPFAVPDHPLTAARLEEIEAEGGNSFMDYSVPEAVIKLRQGVGRLIRSKKDSGMVVILDNRVVTKRYGKTFLAALPNAPVKIVT
;
A
#
# COMPACT_ATOMS: atom_id res chain seq x y z
N GLU A 1 3.76 -15.22 30.26
CA GLU A 1 4.03 -16.67 30.34
C GLU A 1 3.05 -17.48 29.47
N GLN A 2 1.70 -17.47 29.71
CA GLN A 2 0.74 -18.21 28.87
C GLN A 2 0.63 -17.65 27.44
N SER A 3 0.70 -16.34 27.26
CA SER A 3 0.74 -15.72 25.93
C SER A 3 2.02 -16.05 25.16
N GLU A 4 3.14 -16.13 25.82
CA GLU A 4 4.41 -16.58 25.22
C GLU A 4 4.29 -18.02 24.72
N VAL A 5 3.81 -18.94 25.56
CA VAL A 5 3.60 -20.34 25.18
C VAL A 5 2.66 -20.47 23.98
N PHE A 6 1.58 -19.67 23.94
CA PHE A 6 0.64 -19.68 22.82
C PHE A 6 1.30 -19.17 21.50
N PHE A 7 2.04 -18.05 21.56
CA PHE A 7 2.70 -17.51 20.38
C PHE A 7 3.91 -18.31 19.94
N ASP A 8 4.60 -19.00 20.87
CA ASP A 8 5.66 -19.95 20.54
C ASP A 8 5.10 -21.15 19.76
N ALA A 9 3.97 -21.71 20.20
CA ALA A 9 3.29 -22.77 19.46
C ALA A 9 2.85 -22.32 18.05
N ILE A 10 2.31 -21.12 17.93
CA ILE A 10 1.99 -20.50 16.62
C ILE A 10 3.25 -20.40 15.75
N GLY A 11 4.37 -19.97 16.33
CA GLY A 11 5.64 -19.82 15.63
C GLY A 11 6.23 -21.13 15.13
N GLU A 12 6.02 -22.22 15.87
CA GLU A 12 6.46 -23.58 15.49
C GLU A 12 5.68 -24.13 14.30
N GLU A 13 4.35 -23.90 14.26
CA GLU A 13 3.48 -24.35 13.16
C GLU A 13 3.59 -23.49 11.92
N ALA A 14 3.92 -22.19 12.05
CA ALA A 14 3.96 -21.26 10.95
C ALA A 14 5.24 -21.40 10.12
N THR A 15 5.14 -22.01 8.93
CA THR A 15 6.27 -22.16 8.00
C THR A 15 6.38 -20.96 7.08
N PHE A 16 7.20 -19.98 7.44
CA PHE A 16 7.45 -18.79 6.62
C PHE A 16 8.43 -19.10 5.48
N LYS A 17 8.16 -18.52 4.31
CA LYS A 17 9.13 -18.52 3.21
C LYS A 17 10.26 -17.52 3.51
N ASP A 18 11.48 -17.76 3.05
CA ASP A 18 12.66 -16.90 3.32
C ASP A 18 12.46 -15.42 2.93
N TRP A 19 11.60 -15.16 1.96
CA TRP A 19 11.33 -13.82 1.44
C TRP A 19 10.02 -13.20 1.92
N SER A 20 9.21 -13.93 2.74
CA SER A 20 7.90 -13.49 3.21
C SER A 20 7.87 -13.37 4.72
N ARG A 21 7.26 -12.31 5.20
CA ARG A 21 6.94 -12.13 6.61
C ARG A 21 5.54 -12.63 6.95
N GLU A 22 4.75 -13.04 5.94
CA GLU A 22 3.39 -13.52 6.09
C GLU A 22 3.32 -15.04 5.83
N PHE A 23 2.51 -15.70 6.66
CA PHE A 23 2.15 -17.11 6.50
C PHE A 23 0.62 -17.22 6.48
N ARG A 24 0.03 -17.63 5.35
CA ARG A 24 -1.42 -17.85 5.24
C ARG A 24 -1.84 -19.13 5.91
N VAL A 25 -2.78 -19.04 6.86
CA VAL A 25 -3.39 -20.17 7.54
C VAL A 25 -4.63 -20.60 6.76
N ARG A 26 -4.63 -21.83 6.25
CA ARG A 26 -5.71 -22.34 5.38
C ARG A 26 -6.67 -23.28 6.10
N GLU A 27 -6.25 -23.83 7.22
CA GLU A 27 -7.02 -24.81 7.99
C GLU A 27 -7.28 -24.24 9.40
N PRO A 28 -8.48 -24.45 9.96
CA PRO A 28 -8.77 -24.07 11.34
C PRO A 28 -7.93 -24.89 12.33
N GLU A 29 -7.98 -24.48 13.59
CA GLU A 29 -7.35 -25.18 14.71
C GLU A 29 -5.83 -25.38 14.56
N LEU A 30 -5.14 -24.35 14.03
CA LEU A 30 -3.67 -24.40 13.85
C LEU A 30 -2.94 -24.78 15.14
N VAL A 31 -3.40 -24.28 16.29
CA VAL A 31 -2.95 -24.62 17.64
C VAL A 31 -4.12 -24.61 18.61
N ASP A 32 -3.96 -25.26 19.78
CA ASP A 32 -4.97 -25.23 20.86
C ASP A 32 -5.13 -23.79 21.40
N ASN A 33 -6.37 -23.39 21.67
CA ASN A 33 -6.66 -22.07 22.26
C ASN A 33 -6.40 -22.06 23.78
N THR A 34 -5.13 -22.00 24.15
CA THR A 34 -4.70 -22.00 25.57
C THR A 34 -4.96 -20.65 26.25
N LEU A 35 -5.31 -19.58 25.51
CA LEU A 35 -5.57 -18.26 26.06
C LEU A 35 -7.03 -17.99 26.41
N SER A 36 -7.97 -18.87 26.00
CA SER A 36 -9.40 -18.66 26.18
C SER A 36 -9.79 -18.51 27.65
N GLU A 37 -9.41 -19.48 28.50
CA GLU A 37 -9.72 -19.45 29.93
C GLU A 37 -8.98 -18.36 30.69
N PRO A 38 -7.64 -18.16 30.52
CA PRO A 38 -6.92 -17.07 31.19
C PRO A 38 -7.48 -15.68 30.88
N LEU A 39 -7.85 -15.42 29.64
CA LEU A 39 -8.47 -14.14 29.27
C LEU A 39 -9.83 -13.96 29.94
N ARG A 40 -10.65 -15.04 30.00
CA ARG A 40 -11.97 -15.03 30.64
C ARG A 40 -11.85 -14.77 32.15
N GLU A 41 -10.95 -15.43 32.84
CA GLU A 41 -10.68 -15.19 34.25
C GLU A 41 -10.21 -13.74 34.51
N CYS A 42 -9.33 -13.22 33.64
CA CYS A 42 -8.79 -11.90 33.79
C CYS A 42 -9.86 -10.80 33.65
N TRP A 43 -10.67 -10.81 32.59
CA TRP A 43 -11.73 -9.80 32.48
C TRP A 43 -12.80 -9.95 33.55
N GLY A 44 -13.16 -11.18 33.98
CA GLY A 44 -14.12 -11.39 35.06
C GLY A 44 -13.62 -10.81 36.39
N ALA A 45 -12.33 -10.99 36.71
CA ALA A 45 -11.71 -10.38 37.89
C ALA A 45 -11.72 -8.84 37.83
N ILE A 46 -11.45 -8.25 36.64
CA ILE A 46 -11.49 -6.81 36.43
C ILE A 46 -12.91 -6.27 36.62
N GLU A 47 -13.92 -6.93 36.07
CA GLU A 47 -15.33 -6.51 36.22
C GLU A 47 -15.77 -6.56 37.66
N SER A 48 -15.46 -7.65 38.37
CA SER A 48 -15.76 -7.79 39.80
C SER A 48 -15.05 -6.70 40.65
N ALA A 49 -13.81 -6.39 40.32
CA ALA A 49 -13.10 -5.28 40.97
C ALA A 49 -13.73 -3.91 40.69
N ALA A 50 -14.24 -3.69 39.47
CA ALA A 50 -14.86 -2.45 39.06
C ALA A 50 -16.20 -2.18 39.78
N GLU A 51 -16.94 -3.21 40.19
CA GLU A 51 -18.21 -3.08 40.94
C GLU A 51 -18.03 -2.35 42.30
N GLY A 52 -16.85 -2.48 42.93
CA GLY A 52 -16.54 -1.85 44.21
C GLY A 52 -15.96 -0.44 44.14
N ILE A 53 -15.82 0.15 42.93
CA ILE A 53 -15.16 1.45 42.73
C ILE A 53 -16.20 2.55 42.60
N GLU A 54 -16.16 3.52 43.53
CA GLU A 54 -17.03 4.71 43.53
C GLU A 54 -16.60 5.75 42.46
N ASP A 55 -15.29 5.84 42.17
CA ASP A 55 -14.75 6.75 41.16
C ASP A 55 -15.13 6.28 39.74
N GLU A 56 -16.01 7.01 39.11
CA GLU A 56 -16.55 6.69 37.78
C GLU A 56 -15.48 6.63 36.71
N THR A 57 -14.45 7.48 36.76
CA THR A 57 -13.37 7.50 35.79
C THR A 57 -12.53 6.22 35.86
N LYS A 58 -12.14 5.81 37.06
CA LYS A 58 -11.39 4.56 37.28
C LYS A 58 -12.20 3.32 36.92
N ARG A 59 -13.49 3.34 37.26
CA ARG A 59 -14.41 2.25 36.91
C ARG A 59 -14.49 2.10 35.39
N ASN A 60 -14.65 3.20 34.64
CA ASN A 60 -14.71 3.18 33.18
C ASN A 60 -13.39 2.71 32.56
N GLU A 61 -12.23 3.10 33.09
CA GLU A 61 -10.91 2.59 32.63
C GLU A 61 -10.79 1.07 32.79
N LEU A 62 -11.23 0.53 33.94
CA LEU A 62 -11.24 -0.91 34.16
C LEU A 62 -12.21 -1.65 33.21
N MET A 63 -13.42 -1.13 33.04
CA MET A 63 -14.39 -1.70 32.11
C MET A 63 -13.91 -1.66 30.65
N ASP A 64 -13.19 -0.62 30.25
CA ASP A 64 -12.53 -0.56 28.95
C ASP A 64 -11.41 -1.63 28.83
N GLY A 65 -10.66 -1.89 29.90
CA GLY A 65 -9.70 -2.97 29.96
C GLY A 65 -10.35 -4.34 29.78
N ALA A 66 -11.43 -4.61 30.51
CA ALA A 66 -12.20 -5.85 30.40
C ALA A 66 -12.78 -6.03 28.98
N ARG A 67 -13.32 -4.96 28.37
CA ARG A 67 -13.82 -4.98 26.99
C ARG A 67 -12.72 -5.36 25.99
N ARG A 68 -11.52 -4.78 26.11
CA ARG A 68 -10.37 -5.11 25.23
C ARG A 68 -9.95 -6.57 25.36
N LEU A 69 -9.98 -7.15 26.56
CA LEU A 69 -9.67 -8.58 26.76
C LEU A 69 -10.73 -9.48 26.11
N ARG A 70 -12.01 -9.11 26.15
CA ARG A 70 -13.08 -9.83 25.42
C ARG A 70 -12.91 -9.74 23.90
N GLU A 71 -12.55 -8.56 23.40
CA GLU A 71 -12.25 -8.35 21.97
C GLU A 71 -11.07 -9.21 21.52
N LEU A 72 -9.98 -9.27 22.32
CA LEU A 72 -8.84 -10.16 22.07
C LEU A 72 -9.23 -11.63 22.08
N HIS A 73 -10.00 -12.07 23.09
CA HIS A 73 -10.51 -13.44 23.14
C HIS A 73 -11.34 -13.79 21.90
N GLY A 74 -12.27 -12.88 21.50
CA GLY A 74 -13.08 -13.05 20.30
C GLY A 74 -12.23 -13.11 19.03
N GLY A 75 -11.22 -12.25 18.91
CA GLY A 75 -10.29 -12.23 17.78
C GLY A 75 -9.45 -13.50 17.67
N ILE A 76 -8.93 -14.03 18.80
CA ILE A 76 -8.18 -15.30 18.81
C ILE A 76 -9.09 -16.47 18.41
N LYS A 77 -10.31 -16.50 18.95
CA LYS A 77 -11.29 -17.52 18.60
C LYS A 77 -11.63 -17.47 17.11
N LEU A 78 -11.97 -16.30 16.59
CA LEU A 78 -12.24 -16.09 15.16
C LEU A 78 -11.10 -16.59 14.28
N PHE A 79 -9.86 -16.28 14.66
CA PHE A 79 -8.67 -16.68 13.91
C PHE A 79 -8.47 -18.19 13.90
N LEU A 80 -8.62 -18.86 15.06
CA LEU A 80 -8.39 -20.30 15.18
C LEU A 80 -9.54 -21.11 14.59
N ASP A 81 -10.78 -20.71 14.83
CA ASP A 81 -11.96 -21.46 14.37
C ASP A 81 -12.25 -21.24 12.88
N GLN A 82 -11.79 -20.12 12.29
CA GLN A 82 -12.03 -19.73 10.89
C GLN A 82 -13.49 -19.89 10.47
N GLU A 83 -14.44 -19.54 11.36
CA GLU A 83 -15.89 -19.66 11.11
C GLU A 83 -16.38 -18.81 9.91
N ASP A 84 -15.63 -17.76 9.52
CA ASP A 84 -15.94 -16.90 8.38
C ASP A 84 -15.17 -17.39 7.13
N GLU A 85 -15.86 -18.16 6.30
CA GLU A 85 -15.32 -18.71 5.05
C GLU A 85 -14.98 -17.63 4.01
N ASP A 86 -15.58 -16.44 4.14
CA ASP A 86 -15.34 -15.29 3.25
C ASP A 86 -14.10 -14.48 3.66
N SER A 87 -13.43 -14.86 4.76
CA SER A 87 -12.23 -14.22 5.28
C SER A 87 -10.95 -15.02 4.99
N VAL A 88 -9.85 -14.33 4.87
CA VAL A 88 -8.50 -14.90 4.82
C VAL A 88 -7.79 -14.65 6.14
N TYR A 89 -7.07 -15.68 6.62
CA TYR A 89 -6.36 -15.68 7.88
C TYR A 89 -4.87 -15.83 7.65
N TRP A 90 -4.05 -15.02 8.34
CA TRP A 90 -2.61 -15.12 8.20
C TRP A 90 -1.86 -14.66 9.45
N ILE A 91 -0.64 -15.16 9.61
CA ILE A 91 0.30 -14.76 10.65
C ILE A 91 1.34 -13.86 10.00
N GLU A 92 1.69 -12.76 10.67
CA GLU A 92 2.71 -11.82 10.19
C GLU A 92 3.83 -11.66 11.22
N LYS A 93 5.08 -11.71 10.74
CA LYS A 93 6.29 -11.39 11.53
C LYS A 93 6.49 -9.88 11.55
N GLY A 94 6.38 -9.29 12.73
CA GLY A 94 6.61 -7.88 13.00
C GLY A 94 7.94 -7.58 13.69
N GLY A 95 8.21 -6.29 13.89
CA GLY A 95 9.44 -5.80 14.49
C GLY A 95 10.66 -5.80 13.55
N ASN A 96 11.75 -5.14 13.96
CA ASN A 96 12.96 -5.04 13.14
C ASN A 96 13.62 -6.41 12.90
N GLU A 97 13.52 -7.32 13.86
CA GLU A 97 14.13 -8.66 13.82
C GLU A 97 13.12 -9.78 13.52
N GLY A 98 11.84 -9.43 13.26
CA GLY A 98 10.80 -10.44 13.01
C GLY A 98 10.43 -11.27 14.25
N THR A 99 10.66 -10.74 15.45
CA THR A 99 10.49 -11.45 16.72
C THR A 99 9.06 -11.40 17.28
N SER A 100 8.21 -10.49 16.76
CA SER A 100 6.79 -10.41 17.14
C SER A 100 5.92 -11.10 16.10
N LEU A 101 4.91 -11.86 16.56
CA LEU A 101 3.89 -12.44 15.69
C LEU A 101 2.58 -11.71 15.88
N SER A 102 1.85 -11.47 14.79
CA SER A 102 0.47 -10.99 14.82
C SER A 102 -0.45 -11.90 14.03
N LEU A 103 -1.64 -12.14 14.59
CA LEU A 103 -2.72 -12.89 13.95
C LEU A 103 -3.62 -11.90 13.22
N ASN A 104 -3.88 -12.16 11.97
CA ASN A 104 -4.64 -11.26 11.11
C ASN A 104 -5.78 -12.02 10.43
N ALA A 105 -6.94 -11.37 10.34
CA ALA A 105 -8.08 -11.84 9.57
C ALA A 105 -8.69 -10.67 8.80
N ALA A 106 -9.07 -10.91 7.55
CA ALA A 106 -9.73 -9.90 6.75
C ALA A 106 -10.66 -10.53 5.71
N PRO A 107 -11.83 -9.94 5.44
CA PRO A 107 -12.71 -10.41 4.39
C PRO A 107 -12.02 -10.27 3.01
N VAL A 108 -12.13 -11.28 2.20
CA VAL A 108 -11.59 -11.29 0.82
C VAL A 108 -12.33 -10.25 0.00
N ASN A 109 -13.66 -10.20 0.12
CA ASN A 109 -14.53 -9.24 -0.55
C ASN A 109 -15.32 -8.40 0.45
N VAL A 110 -14.99 -7.10 0.53
CA VAL A 110 -15.66 -6.18 1.46
C VAL A 110 -17.00 -5.64 0.92
N ALA A 111 -17.34 -5.88 -0.35
CA ALA A 111 -18.54 -5.32 -0.98
C ALA A 111 -19.84 -5.77 -0.29
N SER A 112 -19.93 -7.06 0.09
CA SER A 112 -21.07 -7.62 0.80
C SER A 112 -21.30 -6.97 2.16
N LEU A 113 -20.23 -6.65 2.86
CA LEU A 113 -20.25 -5.99 4.17
C LEU A 113 -20.58 -4.50 4.07
N LEU A 114 -19.93 -3.79 3.12
CA LEU A 114 -20.09 -2.34 2.99
C LEU A 114 -21.43 -1.94 2.39
N ARG A 115 -22.00 -2.76 1.50
CA ARG A 115 -23.28 -2.45 0.83
C ARG A 115 -24.41 -2.11 1.82
N PRO A 116 -24.76 -2.92 2.82
CA PRO A 116 -25.82 -2.58 3.77
C PRO A 116 -25.41 -1.44 4.73
N ILE A 117 -24.13 -1.31 5.06
CA ILE A 117 -23.65 -0.33 6.03
C ILE A 117 -23.63 1.08 5.44
N LEU A 118 -23.10 1.23 4.20
CA LEU A 118 -22.87 2.53 3.57
C LEU A 118 -23.90 2.89 2.50
N PHE A 119 -24.41 1.89 1.76
CA PHE A 119 -25.23 2.09 0.57
C PHE A 119 -26.64 1.48 0.70
N GLY A 120 -27.09 1.19 1.92
CA GLY A 120 -28.45 0.74 2.19
C GLY A 120 -29.48 1.83 1.91
N PRO A 121 -30.80 1.46 1.83
CA PRO A 121 -31.87 2.36 1.40
C PRO A 121 -32.05 3.61 2.28
N ASP A 122 -31.71 3.51 3.57
CA ASP A 122 -31.83 4.60 4.55
C ASP A 122 -30.50 5.32 4.82
N LYS A 123 -29.51 5.13 3.93
CA LYS A 123 -28.18 5.71 4.09
C LYS A 123 -27.90 6.77 3.03
N SER A 124 -27.21 7.84 3.46
CA SER A 124 -26.66 8.85 2.57
C SER A 124 -25.14 8.79 2.65
N CYS A 125 -24.50 8.36 1.56
CA CYS A 125 -23.05 8.25 1.47
C CYS A 125 -22.55 8.96 0.21
N ILE A 126 -21.59 9.88 0.39
CA ILE A 126 -20.90 10.56 -0.71
C ILE A 126 -19.41 10.25 -0.58
N ALA A 127 -18.90 9.44 -1.52
CA ALA A 127 -17.48 9.11 -1.59
C ALA A 127 -16.80 9.99 -2.66
N THR A 128 -15.72 10.66 -2.28
CA THR A 128 -14.96 11.54 -3.18
C THR A 128 -13.47 11.24 -3.13
N SER A 129 -12.82 11.22 -4.28
CA SER A 129 -11.36 11.15 -4.38
C SER A 129 -10.89 11.55 -5.77
N ALA A 130 -9.65 11.97 -5.88
CA ALA A 130 -9.01 12.28 -7.16
C ALA A 130 -8.64 11.03 -7.97
N THR A 131 -8.57 9.85 -7.36
CA THR A 131 -7.98 8.63 -7.94
C THR A 131 -8.84 7.37 -7.82
N LEU A 132 -10.19 7.49 -7.78
CA LEU A 132 -11.10 6.32 -7.72
C LEU A 132 -11.18 5.53 -9.02
N GLY A 133 -10.95 6.15 -10.17
CA GLY A 133 -11.18 5.51 -11.46
C GLY A 133 -9.94 4.87 -12.06
N THR A 134 -10.13 3.78 -12.77
CA THR A 134 -9.11 3.08 -13.56
C THR A 134 -9.05 3.56 -15.02
N GLY A 135 -9.74 4.65 -15.35
CA GLY A 135 -9.84 5.23 -16.69
C GLY A 135 -11.27 5.31 -17.21
N ASP A 136 -12.21 4.53 -16.68
CA ASP A 136 -13.62 4.62 -17.04
C ASP A 136 -14.33 5.75 -16.29
N ASP A 137 -15.41 6.30 -16.90
CA ASP A 137 -16.17 7.42 -16.35
C ASP A 137 -17.22 6.96 -15.32
N GLN A 138 -17.56 5.68 -15.29
CA GLN A 138 -18.55 5.10 -14.39
C GLN A 138 -17.95 4.56 -13.09
N LEU A 139 -16.64 4.64 -12.93
CA LEU A 139 -15.91 4.14 -11.77
C LEU A 139 -16.26 2.67 -11.43
N ARG A 140 -16.45 1.84 -12.46
CA ARG A 140 -16.97 0.47 -12.32
C ARG A 140 -16.16 -0.32 -11.30
N TYR A 141 -14.85 -0.39 -11.48
CA TYR A 141 -13.95 -1.14 -10.60
C TYR A 141 -14.13 -0.75 -9.13
N PHE A 142 -14.10 0.55 -8.81
CA PHE A 142 -14.29 1.02 -7.45
C PHE A 142 -15.64 0.65 -6.88
N ARG A 143 -16.72 0.87 -7.67
CA ARG A 143 -18.11 0.59 -7.24
C ARG A 143 -18.32 -0.89 -6.93
N GLU A 144 -17.82 -1.78 -7.76
CA GLU A 144 -17.86 -3.23 -7.56
C GLU A 144 -17.08 -3.63 -6.29
N ARG A 145 -15.87 -3.05 -6.09
CA ARG A 145 -15.04 -3.35 -4.91
C ARG A 145 -15.62 -2.91 -3.58
N VAL A 146 -16.48 -1.89 -3.55
CA VAL A 146 -17.11 -1.39 -2.30
C VAL A 146 -18.60 -1.71 -2.18
N GLY A 147 -19.19 -2.44 -3.14
CA GLY A 147 -20.60 -2.80 -3.10
C GLY A 147 -21.57 -1.65 -3.47
N ALA A 148 -21.09 -0.70 -4.27
CA ALA A 148 -21.81 0.50 -4.69
C ALA A 148 -22.29 0.45 -6.15
N GLU A 149 -22.55 -0.74 -6.72
CA GLU A 149 -22.87 -0.92 -8.14
C GLU A 149 -24.12 -0.14 -8.58
N HIS A 150 -25.05 0.04 -7.67
CA HIS A 150 -26.32 0.78 -7.90
C HIS A 150 -26.19 2.29 -7.60
N VAL A 151 -25.05 2.76 -7.04
CA VAL A 151 -24.84 4.17 -6.69
C VAL A 151 -24.38 4.95 -7.93
N PRO A 152 -24.99 6.11 -8.23
CA PRO A 152 -24.50 6.95 -9.35
C PRO A 152 -23.06 7.40 -9.17
N ALA A 153 -22.30 7.42 -10.26
CA ALA A 153 -20.94 7.92 -10.30
C ALA A 153 -20.83 9.16 -11.18
N VAL A 154 -20.04 10.13 -10.73
CA VAL A 154 -19.74 11.36 -11.49
C VAL A 154 -18.24 11.56 -11.52
N LYS A 155 -17.68 11.73 -12.72
CA LYS A 155 -16.29 12.10 -12.93
C LYS A 155 -16.21 13.56 -13.32
N ILE A 156 -15.57 14.36 -12.49
CA ILE A 156 -15.32 15.76 -12.74
C ILE A 156 -13.92 15.91 -13.36
N GLY A 157 -13.79 16.73 -14.40
CA GLY A 157 -12.51 16.99 -15.04
C GLY A 157 -11.53 17.71 -14.12
N SER A 158 -10.25 17.59 -14.42
CA SER A 158 -9.19 18.28 -13.68
C SER A 158 -9.18 19.78 -13.97
N PRO A 159 -8.90 20.65 -12.97
CA PRO A 159 -8.71 22.08 -13.18
C PRO A 159 -7.33 22.43 -13.77
N PHE A 160 -6.46 21.43 -13.97
CA PHE A 160 -5.08 21.59 -14.43
C PHE A 160 -4.95 21.37 -15.94
N ASP A 161 -4.09 22.16 -16.59
CA ASP A 161 -3.73 22.02 -18.01
C ASP A 161 -2.51 21.10 -18.14
N TYR A 162 -2.74 19.79 -18.02
CA TYR A 162 -1.66 18.80 -18.09
C TYR A 162 -0.88 18.81 -19.42
N GLN A 163 -1.48 19.31 -20.50
CA GLN A 163 -0.79 19.46 -21.78
C GLN A 163 0.36 20.47 -21.73
N LYS A 164 0.28 21.46 -20.81
CA LYS A 164 1.32 22.47 -20.61
C LYS A 164 2.16 22.24 -19.37
N GLN A 165 1.58 21.61 -18.34
CA GLN A 165 2.19 21.50 -17.03
C GLN A 165 3.00 20.21 -16.84
N MET A 166 2.75 19.17 -17.64
CA MET A 166 3.34 17.85 -17.43
C MET A 166 3.85 17.25 -18.74
N GLU A 167 5.00 16.60 -18.68
CA GLU A 167 5.49 15.71 -19.74
C GLU A 167 5.69 14.30 -19.16
N ILE A 168 5.30 13.29 -19.92
CA ILE A 168 5.48 11.88 -19.52
C ILE A 168 6.51 11.24 -20.45
N TYR A 169 7.58 10.72 -19.87
CA TYR A 169 8.62 9.98 -20.59
C TYR A 169 8.52 8.50 -20.23
N VAL A 170 8.49 7.64 -21.25
CA VAL A 170 8.58 6.20 -21.06
C VAL A 170 9.87 5.71 -21.69
N ILE A 171 10.73 5.11 -20.89
CA ILE A 171 12.02 4.61 -21.37
C ILE A 171 11.84 3.18 -21.90
N LYS A 172 11.75 3.06 -23.22
CA LYS A 172 11.51 1.78 -23.89
C LYS A 172 12.74 0.88 -23.88
N SER A 173 13.95 1.47 -23.83
CA SER A 173 15.22 0.74 -23.78
C SER A 173 15.54 0.12 -22.41
N MET A 174 14.70 0.36 -21.38
CA MET A 174 14.86 -0.37 -20.11
C MET A 174 14.75 -1.88 -20.33
N PRO A 175 15.61 -2.70 -19.69
CA PRO A 175 15.43 -4.15 -19.65
C PRO A 175 14.13 -4.54 -18.89
N ASP A 176 13.73 -5.81 -18.98
CA ASP A 176 12.64 -6.32 -18.14
C ASP A 176 13.08 -6.20 -16.67
N PRO A 177 12.18 -5.82 -15.74
CA PRO A 177 12.52 -5.73 -14.31
C PRO A 177 13.07 -7.00 -13.66
N ARG A 178 13.04 -8.13 -14.34
CA ARG A 178 13.59 -9.42 -13.88
C ARG A 178 15.01 -9.70 -14.42
N ASP A 179 15.47 -8.90 -15.36
CA ASP A 179 16.80 -9.07 -15.97
C ASP A 179 17.89 -8.55 -15.02
N ASP A 180 19.05 -9.19 -15.03
CA ASP A 180 20.19 -8.84 -14.17
C ASP A 180 20.72 -7.41 -14.43
N ASP A 181 20.63 -6.93 -15.67
CA ASP A 181 21.05 -5.57 -16.05
C ASP A 181 20.05 -4.47 -15.64
N TYR A 182 18.88 -4.83 -15.09
CA TYR A 182 17.83 -3.87 -14.80
C TYR A 182 18.28 -2.80 -13.79
N GLU A 183 18.89 -3.19 -12.68
CA GLU A 183 19.33 -2.29 -11.62
C GLU A 183 20.39 -1.30 -12.11
N LYS A 184 21.38 -1.77 -12.86
CA LYS A 184 22.41 -0.93 -13.48
C LYS A 184 21.80 0.11 -14.42
N MET A 185 20.87 -0.31 -15.27
CA MET A 185 20.19 0.60 -16.20
C MET A 185 19.26 1.57 -15.46
N LEU A 186 18.66 1.13 -14.34
CA LEU A 186 17.84 1.96 -13.49
C LEU A 186 18.65 3.12 -12.89
N ILE A 187 19.81 2.85 -12.31
CA ILE A 187 20.75 3.84 -11.77
C ILE A 187 21.14 4.83 -12.87
N HIS A 188 21.61 4.34 -14.02
CA HIS A 188 21.99 5.18 -15.15
C HIS A 188 20.87 6.17 -15.57
N TRP A 189 19.62 5.71 -15.64
CA TRP A 189 18.51 6.57 -16.02
C TRP A 189 18.10 7.54 -14.89
N ILE A 190 18.17 7.11 -13.62
CA ILE A 190 17.89 8.00 -12.49
C ILE A 190 18.91 9.13 -12.48
N GLU A 191 20.20 8.87 -12.55
CA GLU A 191 21.27 9.89 -12.61
C GLU A 191 21.00 10.89 -13.74
N ARG A 192 20.79 10.37 -14.95
CA ARG A 192 20.56 11.19 -16.14
C ARG A 192 19.33 12.11 -16.02
N VAL A 193 18.30 11.62 -15.37
CA VAL A 193 17.06 12.38 -15.14
C VAL A 193 17.26 13.41 -14.03
N LEU A 194 17.94 13.03 -12.93
CA LEU A 194 18.23 13.93 -11.81
C LEU A 194 19.14 15.10 -12.21
N ILE A 195 20.14 14.90 -13.06
CA ILE A 195 20.97 15.98 -13.62
C ILE A 195 20.09 17.00 -14.36
N LYS A 196 19.09 16.54 -15.13
CA LYS A 196 18.20 17.43 -15.89
C LYS A 196 17.29 18.27 -14.99
N THR A 197 16.93 17.78 -13.81
CA THR A 197 16.01 18.44 -12.87
C THR A 197 16.70 19.04 -11.65
N GLU A 198 18.03 18.93 -11.57
CA GLU A 198 18.83 19.38 -10.42
C GLU A 198 18.31 18.78 -9.09
N GLY A 199 18.11 17.48 -9.06
CA GLY A 199 17.40 16.80 -7.99
C GLY A 199 15.89 16.98 -8.14
N LYS A 200 15.21 17.54 -7.14
CA LYS A 200 13.77 17.90 -7.10
C LYS A 200 12.84 16.74 -7.47
N ALA A 201 13.15 15.55 -7.00
CA ALA A 201 12.53 14.33 -7.49
C ALA A 201 11.98 13.41 -6.38
N PHE A 202 10.83 12.79 -6.70
CA PHE A 202 10.40 11.56 -6.05
C PHE A 202 10.76 10.38 -6.95
N VAL A 203 11.52 9.43 -6.40
CA VAL A 203 11.79 8.16 -7.03
C VAL A 203 10.97 7.08 -6.31
N LEU A 204 9.99 6.56 -7.02
CA LEU A 204 8.99 5.64 -6.49
C LEU A 204 9.37 4.20 -6.81
N PHE A 205 9.74 3.47 -5.77
CA PHE A 205 10.09 2.06 -5.83
C PHE A 205 8.92 1.15 -5.46
N THR A 206 9.01 -0.11 -5.87
CA THR A 206 8.07 -1.18 -5.48
C THR A 206 8.70 -2.21 -4.55
N SER A 207 9.98 -2.03 -4.20
CA SER A 207 10.74 -2.95 -3.35
C SER A 207 11.71 -2.18 -2.47
N HIS A 208 11.69 -2.44 -1.17
CA HIS A 208 12.65 -1.90 -0.20
C HIS A 208 14.07 -2.37 -0.46
N ARG A 209 14.22 -3.62 -0.95
CA ARG A 209 15.53 -4.16 -1.30
C ARG A 209 16.16 -3.37 -2.44
N LEU A 210 15.42 -3.17 -3.54
CA LEU A 210 15.90 -2.43 -4.70
C LEU A 210 16.17 -0.96 -4.35
N LEU A 211 15.29 -0.34 -3.55
CA LEU A 211 15.49 1.03 -3.08
C LEU A 211 16.82 1.17 -2.34
N ARG A 212 17.11 0.25 -1.41
CA ARG A 212 18.33 0.28 -0.61
C ARG A 212 19.57 0.09 -1.46
N SER A 213 19.57 -0.92 -2.34
CA SER A 213 20.68 -1.21 -3.24
C SER A 213 20.99 -0.01 -4.14
N VAL A 214 19.97 0.59 -4.76
CA VAL A 214 20.14 1.78 -5.61
C VAL A 214 20.61 3.00 -4.81
N ALA A 215 20.11 3.18 -3.58
CA ALA A 215 20.53 4.30 -2.72
C ALA A 215 22.02 4.19 -2.34
N GLU A 216 22.49 3.00 -1.97
CA GLU A 216 23.87 2.71 -1.64
C GLU A 216 24.80 2.94 -2.85
N GLU A 217 24.44 2.42 -4.02
CA GLU A 217 25.23 2.58 -5.25
C GLU A 217 25.30 4.04 -5.77
N MET A 218 24.34 4.88 -5.36
CA MET A 218 24.28 6.28 -5.79
C MET A 218 24.83 7.28 -4.75
N GLU A 219 25.39 6.85 -3.64
CA GLU A 219 25.92 7.75 -2.59
C GLU A 219 26.95 8.74 -3.16
N ASP A 220 27.95 8.26 -3.87
CA ASP A 220 28.98 9.11 -4.49
C ASP A 220 28.38 10.11 -5.47
N PHE A 221 27.35 9.73 -6.25
CA PHE A 221 26.67 10.61 -7.17
C PHE A 221 26.00 11.78 -6.45
N PHE A 222 25.32 11.52 -5.33
CA PHE A 222 24.68 12.57 -4.53
C PHE A 222 25.69 13.50 -3.88
N ASP A 223 26.79 12.96 -3.36
CA ASP A 223 27.87 13.73 -2.76
C ASP A 223 28.55 14.65 -3.78
N GLU A 224 28.85 14.16 -4.99
CA GLU A 224 29.44 14.95 -6.08
C GLU A 224 28.57 16.15 -6.49
N HIS A 225 27.24 16.00 -6.46
CA HIS A 225 26.30 17.05 -6.84
C HIS A 225 25.85 17.92 -5.66
N GLY A 226 26.19 17.55 -4.42
CA GLY A 226 25.77 18.23 -3.21
C GLY A 226 24.27 18.19 -2.99
N TRP A 227 23.59 17.11 -3.42
CA TRP A 227 22.15 16.91 -3.25
C TRP A 227 21.87 15.95 -2.10
N THR A 228 20.83 16.27 -1.32
CA THR A 228 20.42 15.41 -0.20
C THR A 228 19.60 14.23 -0.70
N LEU A 229 20.07 13.01 -0.45
CA LEU A 229 19.27 11.79 -0.64
C LEU A 229 18.47 11.47 0.63
N LEU A 230 17.16 11.40 0.49
CA LEU A 230 16.21 10.99 1.52
C LEU A 230 15.68 9.59 1.20
N ALA A 231 16.38 8.55 1.65
CA ALA A 231 16.03 7.16 1.36
C ALA A 231 15.16 6.55 2.48
N GLN A 232 14.02 5.97 2.13
CA GLN A 232 13.17 5.28 3.10
C GLN A 232 13.89 4.07 3.69
N GLY A 233 13.92 3.97 5.02
CA GLY A 233 14.62 2.91 5.74
C GLY A 233 16.02 3.30 6.24
N SER A 234 16.47 4.55 6.01
CA SER A 234 17.74 5.10 6.54
C SER A 234 17.69 5.48 8.03
N GLY A 235 16.58 5.18 8.73
CA GLY A 235 16.38 5.56 10.14
C GLY A 235 15.64 6.87 10.34
N MET A 236 15.49 7.71 9.31
CA MET A 236 14.70 8.95 9.39
C MET A 236 13.20 8.64 9.33
N PRO A 237 12.37 9.16 10.29
CA PRO A 237 10.92 9.00 10.24
C PRO A 237 10.33 9.60 8.96
N ARG A 238 9.30 8.95 8.39
CA ARG A 238 8.62 9.38 7.15
C ARG A 238 8.20 10.85 7.15
N GLN A 239 7.62 11.31 8.26
CA GLN A 239 7.19 12.71 8.38
C GLN A 239 8.37 13.67 8.24
N LYS A 240 9.48 13.38 8.91
CA LYS A 240 10.70 14.20 8.86
C LYS A 240 11.31 14.20 7.46
N MET A 241 11.30 13.07 6.76
CA MET A 241 11.74 13.01 5.35
C MET A 241 10.93 13.95 4.46
N VAL A 242 9.59 13.97 4.62
CA VAL A 242 8.71 14.85 3.84
C VAL A 242 8.94 16.33 4.18
N GLU A 243 9.14 16.66 5.45
CA GLU A 243 9.46 18.02 5.88
C GLU A 243 10.80 18.49 5.31
N THR A 244 11.85 17.66 5.43
CA THR A 244 13.18 17.95 4.87
C THR A 244 13.11 18.12 3.35
N PHE A 245 12.38 17.25 2.65
CA PHE A 245 12.20 17.34 1.20
C PHE A 245 11.52 18.65 0.75
N ARG A 246 10.59 19.17 1.56
CA ARG A 246 9.94 20.47 1.27
C ARG A 246 10.88 21.67 1.47
N GLU A 247 11.77 21.59 2.44
CA GLU A 247 12.68 22.67 2.82
C GLU A 247 13.93 22.70 1.94
N ASP A 248 14.44 21.53 1.59
CA ASP A 248 15.62 21.35 0.73
C ASP A 248 15.20 21.11 -0.73
N ILE A 249 15.19 22.20 -1.52
CA ILE A 249 14.63 22.19 -2.88
C ILE A 249 15.35 21.20 -3.81
N ASN A 250 16.66 21.00 -3.66
CA ASN A 250 17.45 20.14 -4.56
C ASN A 250 17.58 18.71 -4.05
N SER A 251 16.83 18.34 -3.03
CA SER A 251 16.84 16.99 -2.47
C SER A 251 16.08 15.98 -3.36
N VAL A 252 16.37 14.70 -3.14
CA VAL A 252 15.73 13.57 -3.83
C VAL A 252 15.19 12.60 -2.80
N LEU A 253 13.92 12.22 -2.94
CA LEU A 253 13.27 11.28 -2.04
C LEU A 253 13.07 9.94 -2.72
N PHE A 254 13.66 8.87 -2.14
CA PHE A 254 13.44 7.48 -2.52
C PHE A 254 12.40 6.86 -1.58
N GLY A 255 11.27 6.44 -2.13
CA GLY A 255 10.17 5.90 -1.34
C GLY A 255 9.49 4.69 -1.96
N THR A 256 8.91 3.83 -1.10
CA THR A 256 8.07 2.71 -1.48
C THR A 256 6.59 3.01 -1.19
N ASP A 257 5.79 2.00 -0.97
CA ASP A 257 4.32 2.03 -0.87
C ASP A 257 3.73 3.19 -0.07
N SER A 258 4.29 3.51 1.08
CA SER A 258 3.81 4.62 1.91
C SER A 258 4.02 6.00 1.28
N PHE A 259 4.89 6.11 0.27
CA PHE A 259 5.14 7.34 -0.46
C PHE A 259 4.37 7.44 -1.78
N TRP A 260 3.82 6.35 -2.30
CA TRP A 260 2.90 6.40 -3.44
C TRP A 260 1.61 7.15 -3.11
N ALA A 261 1.15 7.06 -1.86
CA ALA A 261 -0.03 7.74 -1.36
C ALA A 261 0.30 8.61 -0.12
N GLY A 262 -0.52 9.61 0.20
CA GLY A 262 -0.45 10.35 1.47
C GLY A 262 0.74 11.30 1.65
N VAL A 263 1.47 11.67 0.59
CA VAL A 263 2.51 12.72 0.62
C VAL A 263 2.03 13.93 -0.17
N ASP A 264 2.11 15.10 0.42
CA ASP A 264 1.75 16.36 -0.19
C ASP A 264 2.95 17.32 -0.16
N VAL A 265 3.54 17.57 -1.32
CA VAL A 265 4.66 18.50 -1.50
C VAL A 265 4.31 19.45 -2.66
N PRO A 266 3.74 20.62 -2.34
CA PRO A 266 3.47 21.62 -3.35
C PRO A 266 4.75 22.41 -3.71
N GLY A 267 4.81 22.89 -4.94
CA GLY A 267 5.80 23.86 -5.37
C GLY A 267 7.07 23.27 -5.98
N GLU A 268 8.15 24.06 -5.97
CA GLU A 268 9.38 23.81 -6.73
C GLU A 268 10.17 22.58 -6.28
N ALA A 269 10.00 22.14 -5.04
CA ALA A 269 10.73 20.99 -4.51
C ALA A 269 10.42 19.66 -5.24
N LEU A 270 9.26 19.58 -5.92
CA LEU A 270 8.88 18.41 -6.70
C LEU A 270 8.57 18.80 -8.14
N SER A 271 9.54 18.65 -9.01
CA SER A 271 9.39 18.86 -10.48
C SER A 271 9.59 17.56 -11.28
N ASN A 272 9.87 16.45 -10.61
CA ASN A 272 10.14 15.17 -11.25
C ASN A 272 9.61 14.00 -10.43
N VAL A 273 8.84 13.12 -11.06
CA VAL A 273 8.41 11.84 -10.48
C VAL A 273 8.98 10.71 -11.34
N ILE A 274 9.86 9.92 -10.75
CA ILE A 274 10.46 8.75 -11.41
C ILE A 274 9.78 7.49 -10.88
N VAL A 275 9.13 6.76 -11.76
CA VAL A 275 8.49 5.47 -11.48
C VAL A 275 9.44 4.37 -11.92
N THR A 276 10.02 3.65 -10.99
CA THR A 276 11.00 2.60 -11.30
C THR A 276 10.32 1.39 -11.96
N ARG A 277 9.21 0.92 -11.43
CA ARG A 277 8.44 -0.22 -11.94
C ARG A 277 6.94 0.06 -11.85
N ILE A 278 6.14 -0.61 -12.70
CA ILE A 278 4.69 -0.66 -12.51
C ILE A 278 4.39 -1.23 -11.13
N PRO A 279 3.58 -0.54 -10.30
CA PRO A 279 3.36 -0.88 -8.89
C PRO A 279 2.33 -2.00 -8.70
N PHE A 280 2.58 -3.17 -9.29
CA PHE A 280 1.77 -4.35 -9.00
C PHE A 280 1.88 -4.74 -7.53
N ALA A 281 0.76 -5.16 -6.95
CA ALA A 281 0.76 -5.76 -5.62
C ALA A 281 1.56 -7.07 -5.60
N VAL A 282 2.11 -7.39 -4.43
CA VAL A 282 2.81 -8.67 -4.23
C VAL A 282 1.76 -9.79 -4.27
N PRO A 283 1.82 -10.72 -5.24
CA PRO A 283 0.77 -11.73 -5.40
C PRO A 283 0.72 -12.74 -4.23
N ASP A 284 1.85 -12.94 -3.55
CA ASP A 284 1.95 -13.90 -2.43
C ASP A 284 1.44 -13.34 -1.09
N HIS A 285 1.12 -12.03 -1.00
CA HIS A 285 0.48 -11.49 0.20
C HIS A 285 -0.88 -12.18 0.42
N PRO A 286 -1.19 -12.72 1.61
CA PRO A 286 -2.35 -13.58 1.85
C PRO A 286 -3.68 -13.04 1.33
N LEU A 287 -3.98 -11.76 1.61
CA LEU A 287 -5.21 -11.12 1.14
C LEU A 287 -5.23 -10.94 -0.39
N THR A 288 -4.07 -10.61 -0.99
CA THR A 288 -3.96 -10.50 -2.45
C THR A 288 -4.16 -11.87 -3.09
N ALA A 289 -3.46 -12.90 -2.60
CA ALA A 289 -3.60 -14.26 -3.10
C ALA A 289 -5.04 -14.78 -3.01
N ALA A 290 -5.73 -14.55 -1.88
CA ALA A 290 -7.12 -14.96 -1.70
C ALA A 290 -8.05 -14.27 -2.72
N ARG A 291 -7.88 -12.99 -2.98
CA ARG A 291 -8.65 -12.25 -3.99
C ARG A 291 -8.42 -12.75 -5.42
N LEU A 292 -7.16 -13.08 -5.73
CA LEU A 292 -6.84 -13.67 -7.06
C LEU A 292 -7.50 -15.04 -7.22
N GLU A 293 -7.44 -15.88 -6.17
CA GLU A 293 -8.09 -17.20 -6.14
C GLU A 293 -9.62 -17.09 -6.29
N GLU A 294 -10.26 -16.15 -5.59
CA GLU A 294 -11.71 -15.89 -5.69
C GLU A 294 -12.13 -15.55 -7.13
N ILE A 295 -11.44 -14.58 -7.76
CA ILE A 295 -11.73 -14.17 -9.14
C ILE A 295 -11.53 -15.31 -10.12
N GLU A 296 -10.50 -16.12 -9.95
CA GLU A 296 -10.24 -17.28 -10.81
C GLU A 296 -11.29 -18.38 -10.61
N ALA A 297 -11.74 -18.61 -9.37
CA ALA A 297 -12.82 -19.55 -9.07
C ALA A 297 -14.16 -19.13 -9.70
N GLU A 298 -14.41 -17.83 -9.83
CA GLU A 298 -15.58 -17.27 -10.54
C GLU A 298 -15.42 -17.26 -12.07
N GLY A 299 -14.27 -17.73 -12.59
CA GLY A 299 -13.97 -17.78 -14.04
C GLY A 299 -13.48 -16.46 -14.63
N GLY A 300 -13.10 -15.49 -13.79
CA GLY A 300 -12.51 -14.22 -14.19
C GLY A 300 -11.00 -14.33 -14.49
N ASN A 301 -10.41 -13.22 -14.88
CA ASN A 301 -8.97 -13.09 -15.12
C ASN A 301 -8.35 -12.24 -13.99
N SER A 302 -7.83 -12.89 -12.96
CA SER A 302 -7.31 -12.24 -11.75
C SER A 302 -6.26 -11.16 -12.04
N PHE A 303 -5.45 -11.33 -13.09
CA PHE A 303 -4.48 -10.32 -13.50
C PHE A 303 -5.15 -9.07 -14.11
N MET A 304 -6.12 -9.25 -15.03
CA MET A 304 -6.77 -8.12 -15.71
C MET A 304 -7.87 -7.49 -14.88
N ASP A 305 -8.56 -8.26 -14.04
CA ASP A 305 -9.73 -7.81 -13.28
C ASP A 305 -9.36 -7.26 -11.90
N TYR A 306 -8.13 -7.58 -11.40
CA TYR A 306 -7.65 -7.10 -10.10
C TYR A 306 -6.26 -6.46 -10.17
N SER A 307 -5.21 -7.22 -10.59
CA SER A 307 -3.82 -6.74 -10.48
C SER A 307 -3.56 -5.49 -11.33
N VAL A 308 -4.09 -5.43 -12.56
CA VAL A 308 -3.93 -4.26 -13.44
C VAL A 308 -4.70 -3.05 -12.91
N PRO A 309 -6.00 -3.13 -12.54
CA PRO A 309 -6.73 -2.00 -11.95
C PRO A 309 -6.07 -1.42 -10.69
N GLU A 310 -5.66 -2.25 -9.74
CA GLU A 310 -4.98 -1.81 -8.51
C GLU A 310 -3.66 -1.08 -8.83
N ALA A 311 -2.85 -1.64 -9.72
CA ALA A 311 -1.60 -1.02 -10.15
C ALA A 311 -1.83 0.31 -10.90
N VAL A 312 -2.90 0.41 -11.69
CA VAL A 312 -3.30 1.66 -12.36
C VAL A 312 -3.67 2.74 -11.34
N ILE A 313 -4.47 2.42 -10.34
CA ILE A 313 -4.85 3.36 -9.27
C ILE A 313 -3.61 3.85 -8.55
N LYS A 314 -2.72 2.94 -8.18
CA LYS A 314 -1.47 3.26 -7.48
C LYS A 314 -0.53 4.12 -8.33
N LEU A 315 -0.37 3.81 -9.62
CA LEU A 315 0.41 4.62 -10.55
C LEU A 315 -0.16 6.05 -10.67
N ARG A 316 -1.48 6.18 -10.80
CA ARG A 316 -2.15 7.50 -10.82
C ARG A 316 -1.93 8.28 -9.53
N GLN A 317 -1.94 7.64 -8.38
CA GLN A 317 -1.64 8.28 -7.10
C GLN A 317 -0.21 8.82 -7.07
N GLY A 318 0.77 8.05 -7.52
CA GLY A 318 2.17 8.47 -7.61
C GLY A 318 2.37 9.64 -8.58
N VAL A 319 1.88 9.51 -9.81
CA VAL A 319 1.96 10.57 -10.83
C VAL A 319 1.19 11.84 -10.43
N GLY A 320 0.05 11.68 -9.76
CA GLY A 320 -0.76 12.80 -9.27
C GLY A 320 -0.08 13.66 -8.19
N ARG A 321 1.12 13.31 -7.74
CA ARG A 321 1.92 14.13 -6.82
C ARG A 321 2.54 15.33 -7.51
N LEU A 322 2.82 15.26 -8.80
CA LEU A 322 3.58 16.26 -9.55
C LEU A 322 2.84 17.59 -9.70
N ILE A 323 1.56 17.58 -10.03
CA ILE A 323 0.77 18.80 -10.28
C ILE A 323 -0.28 18.98 -9.20
N ARG A 324 -0.10 19.97 -8.34
CA ARG A 324 -0.94 20.35 -7.21
C ARG A 324 -1.58 21.72 -7.36
N SER A 325 -0.97 22.56 -8.17
CA SER A 325 -1.43 23.90 -8.43
C SER A 325 -1.34 24.26 -9.92
N LYS A 326 -1.95 25.36 -10.32
CA LYS A 326 -1.86 25.87 -11.70
C LYS A 326 -0.46 26.39 -12.07
N LYS A 327 0.44 26.53 -11.09
CA LYS A 327 1.81 27.01 -11.28
C LYS A 327 2.83 25.87 -11.38
N ASP A 328 2.47 24.69 -10.90
CA ASP A 328 3.37 23.55 -10.93
C ASP A 328 3.58 23.07 -12.36
N SER A 329 4.78 22.65 -12.65
CA SER A 329 5.15 22.01 -13.91
C SER A 329 6.26 21.00 -13.66
N GLY A 330 6.34 19.99 -14.51
CA GLY A 330 7.40 19.01 -14.37
C GLY A 330 7.25 17.79 -15.27
N MET A 331 8.01 16.75 -14.95
CA MET A 331 8.02 15.53 -15.74
C MET A 331 7.74 14.28 -14.90
N VAL A 332 7.17 13.28 -15.56
CA VAL A 332 7.07 11.91 -15.06
C VAL A 332 7.97 11.04 -15.93
N VAL A 333 8.82 10.24 -15.32
CA VAL A 333 9.67 9.29 -16.04
C VAL A 333 9.33 7.86 -15.59
N ILE A 334 8.92 7.03 -16.53
CA ILE A 334 8.57 5.62 -16.27
C ILE A 334 9.70 4.73 -16.80
N LEU A 335 10.41 4.09 -15.85
CA LEU A 335 11.54 3.20 -16.12
C LEU A 335 11.12 1.73 -16.17
N ASP A 336 9.98 1.49 -16.83
CA ASP A 336 9.42 0.15 -17.02
C ASP A 336 8.91 0.01 -18.45
N ASN A 337 9.61 -0.76 -19.25
CA ASN A 337 9.30 -0.94 -20.67
C ASN A 337 7.98 -1.66 -20.91
N ARG A 338 7.45 -2.39 -19.91
CA ARG A 338 6.19 -3.14 -20.02
C ARG A 338 4.99 -2.23 -20.30
N VAL A 339 5.08 -0.95 -19.93
CA VAL A 339 4.05 0.06 -20.26
C VAL A 339 3.85 0.22 -21.76
N VAL A 340 4.87 0.01 -22.57
CA VAL A 340 4.82 0.12 -24.05
C VAL A 340 4.98 -1.20 -24.79
N THR A 341 5.49 -2.25 -24.14
CA THR A 341 5.77 -3.54 -24.78
C THR A 341 4.69 -4.58 -24.51
N LYS A 342 3.92 -4.47 -23.41
CA LYS A 342 2.86 -5.42 -23.06
C LYS A 342 1.48 -4.88 -23.43
N ARG A 343 0.53 -5.77 -23.74
CA ARG A 343 -0.84 -5.40 -24.13
C ARG A 343 -1.55 -4.56 -23.04
N TYR A 344 -1.38 -4.93 -21.79
CA TYR A 344 -1.96 -4.22 -20.65
C TYR A 344 -1.34 -2.83 -20.41
N GLY A 345 -0.17 -2.57 -20.96
CA GLY A 345 0.53 -1.29 -20.79
C GLY A 345 -0.28 -0.09 -21.31
N LYS A 346 -1.10 -0.27 -22.32
CA LYS A 346 -2.01 0.77 -22.82
C LYS A 346 -3.02 1.24 -21.78
N THR A 347 -3.46 0.36 -20.88
CA THR A 347 -4.37 0.71 -19.77
C THR A 347 -3.72 1.70 -18.82
N PHE A 348 -2.43 1.51 -18.54
CA PHE A 348 -1.67 2.44 -17.68
C PHE A 348 -1.56 3.82 -18.32
N LEU A 349 -1.16 3.91 -19.58
CA LEU A 349 -1.04 5.20 -20.28
C LEU A 349 -2.38 5.91 -20.42
N ALA A 350 -3.46 5.18 -20.73
CA ALA A 350 -4.79 5.75 -20.86
C ALA A 350 -5.37 6.28 -19.55
N ALA A 351 -4.92 5.73 -18.41
CA ALA A 351 -5.37 6.15 -17.08
C ALA A 351 -4.59 7.34 -16.51
N LEU A 352 -3.44 7.70 -17.07
CA LEU A 352 -2.66 8.87 -16.68
C LEU A 352 -3.34 10.18 -17.11
N PRO A 353 -2.97 11.33 -16.50
CA PRO A 353 -3.40 12.63 -16.98
C PRO A 353 -3.13 12.82 -18.46
N ASN A 354 -4.02 13.56 -19.15
CA ASN A 354 -3.88 13.85 -20.58
C ASN A 354 -2.71 14.82 -20.80
N ALA A 355 -1.49 14.32 -20.71
CA ALA A 355 -0.23 15.02 -20.92
C ALA A 355 0.51 14.48 -22.16
N PRO A 356 1.44 15.23 -22.77
CA PRO A 356 2.30 14.69 -23.82
C PRO A 356 3.11 13.49 -23.35
N VAL A 357 3.05 12.39 -24.12
CA VAL A 357 3.81 11.16 -23.85
C VAL A 357 4.93 11.02 -24.87
N LYS A 358 6.16 10.92 -24.41
CA LYS A 358 7.37 10.73 -25.21
C LYS A 358 7.98 9.36 -24.92
N ILE A 359 8.13 8.54 -25.94
CA ILE A 359 8.80 7.23 -25.83
C ILE A 359 10.26 7.44 -26.20
N VAL A 360 11.16 7.12 -25.26
CA VAL A 360 12.61 7.23 -25.43
C VAL A 360 13.15 5.83 -25.69
N THR A 361 13.89 5.69 -26.80
CA THR A 361 14.51 4.43 -27.24
C THR A 361 15.99 4.39 -26.93
#